data_3ba1defe8a23fa83bf38a0b8b1553a06
#
_entry.id   3ba1defe8a23fa83bf38a0b8b1553a06
#
_cell.length_a   1.000
_cell.length_b   1.000
_cell.length_c   1.000
_cell.angle_alpha   90.00
_cell.angle_beta   90.00
_cell.angle_gamma   90.00
#
_symmetry.space_group_name_H-M   'P 1'
#
loop_
_entity.id
_entity.type
_entity.pdbx_description
1 polymer ?
#
loop_
_entity_poly.entity_id
_entity_poly.type
_entity_poly.pdbx_seq_one_letter_code
_entity_poly.pdbx_strand_id
1 'polypeptide(L)'
;MVGLLLGVLRFPLIIGVETSIGVAAGTNIGISTMAAIPAAVRHLRQNKINTRIFFVMAITGAVGAFCGSLLTTYVPVALLLSFIGIIVSYESLVLIRGKSKIRNESDTKDESMSKNKILLIESIIGFAIGFLGGLVGLVLGSIRLPTMISVLKMKPSVAIGTNLATSSVMGISGLIGHLINNEVDFLILIVMGFAAMIGGYIGASFTHRFSERNLKRIIGIVLIIVAMTMFIRVATII
;
A
#
# COMPACT_ATOMS: atom_id res chain seq x y z
N MET A 1 -3.38 -4.59 -6.76
CA MET A 1 -3.31 -3.46 -7.70
C MET A 1 -4.68 -2.85 -7.97
N VAL A 2 -5.72 -3.63 -8.35
CA VAL A 2 -7.09 -3.13 -8.54
C VAL A 2 -7.68 -2.55 -7.24
N GLY A 3 -7.39 -3.13 -6.07
CA GLY A 3 -7.83 -2.60 -4.78
C GLY A 3 -7.24 -1.23 -4.44
N LEU A 4 -5.99 -0.99 -4.82
CA LEU A 4 -5.31 0.31 -4.65
C LEU A 4 -5.94 1.36 -5.60
N LEU A 5 -6.26 0.95 -6.83
CA LEU A 5 -6.92 1.80 -7.81
C LEU A 5 -8.33 2.17 -7.38
N LEU A 6 -9.10 1.21 -6.88
CA LEU A 6 -10.43 1.43 -6.33
C LEU A 6 -10.38 2.30 -5.07
N GLY A 7 -9.40 2.10 -4.19
CA GLY A 7 -9.20 2.93 -3.02
C GLY A 7 -8.90 4.39 -3.39
N VAL A 8 -8.00 4.59 -4.35
CA VAL A 8 -7.58 5.93 -4.79
C VAL A 8 -8.68 6.64 -5.60
N LEU A 9 -9.41 5.94 -6.47
CA LEU A 9 -10.54 6.50 -7.22
C LEU A 9 -11.71 6.88 -6.31
N ARG A 10 -11.81 6.26 -5.14
CA ARG A 10 -12.88 6.52 -4.19
C ARG A 10 -12.68 7.75 -3.34
N PHE A 11 -11.45 8.11 -3.02
CA PHE A 11 -11.18 9.32 -2.25
C PHE A 11 -11.96 10.53 -2.80
N PRO A 12 -12.02 10.78 -4.12
CA PRO A 12 -12.84 11.86 -4.68
C PRO A 12 -14.35 11.59 -4.66
N LEU A 13 -14.79 10.34 -4.78
CA LEU A 13 -16.22 9.98 -4.82
C LEU A 13 -16.86 9.96 -3.43
N ILE A 14 -16.13 9.53 -2.40
CA ILE A 14 -16.62 9.51 -1.01
C ILE A 14 -16.67 10.93 -0.42
N ILE A 15 -15.82 11.84 -0.89
CA ILE A 15 -15.76 13.22 -0.38
C ILE A 15 -16.96 14.10 -0.87
N GLY A 16 -17.81 13.62 -1.77
CA GLY A 16 -19.10 14.25 -2.09
C GLY A 16 -20.17 14.06 -1.00
N VAL A 17 -19.94 13.13 -0.06
CA VAL A 17 -20.69 12.93 1.17
C VAL A 17 -19.81 13.49 2.29
N GLU A 18 -20.34 14.18 3.26
CA GLU A 18 -19.64 14.84 4.40
C GLU A 18 -18.87 13.88 5.32
N THR A 19 -18.15 12.92 4.74
CA THR A 19 -17.32 11.96 5.48
C THR A 19 -15.99 12.61 5.87
N SER A 20 -15.63 12.54 7.14
CA SER A 20 -14.31 12.98 7.60
C SER A 20 -13.21 12.20 6.87
N ILE A 21 -12.07 12.83 6.61
CA ILE A 21 -10.93 12.17 5.94
C ILE A 21 -10.43 10.97 6.73
N GLY A 22 -10.53 11.00 8.06
CA GLY A 22 -10.24 9.86 8.91
C GLY A 22 -11.11 8.66 8.57
N VAL A 23 -12.43 8.84 8.39
CA VAL A 23 -13.36 7.77 8.00
C VAL A 23 -13.02 7.24 6.60
N ALA A 24 -12.65 8.11 5.67
CA ALA A 24 -12.21 7.67 4.35
C ALA A 24 -10.92 6.86 4.42
N ALA A 25 -9.95 7.27 5.24
CA ALA A 25 -8.68 6.58 5.44
C ALA A 25 -8.89 5.20 6.10
N GLY A 26 -9.62 5.14 7.21
CA GLY A 26 -9.89 3.91 7.93
C GLY A 26 -10.70 2.90 7.12
N THR A 27 -11.73 3.35 6.40
CA THR A 27 -12.50 2.50 5.50
C THR A 27 -11.63 1.96 4.36
N ASN A 28 -10.78 2.81 3.77
CA ASN A 28 -9.91 2.42 2.65
C ASN A 28 -8.84 1.40 3.05
N ILE A 29 -8.21 1.55 4.24
CA ILE A 29 -7.23 0.57 4.71
C ILE A 29 -7.89 -0.80 4.93
N GLY A 30 -9.13 -0.81 5.44
CA GLY A 30 -9.92 -2.03 5.60
C GLY A 30 -10.21 -2.72 4.26
N ILE A 31 -10.69 -1.97 3.26
CA ILE A 31 -10.96 -2.49 1.91
C ILE A 31 -9.70 -3.06 1.27
N SER A 32 -8.58 -2.32 1.38
CA SER A 32 -7.28 -2.74 0.84
C SER A 32 -6.78 -4.02 1.52
N THR A 33 -7.02 -4.15 2.82
CA THR A 33 -6.68 -5.34 3.60
C THR A 33 -7.50 -6.55 3.16
N MET A 34 -8.82 -6.39 3.00
CA MET A 34 -9.69 -7.44 2.48
C MET A 34 -9.25 -7.93 1.09
N ALA A 35 -8.80 -7.03 0.22
CA ALA A 35 -8.28 -7.39 -1.09
C ALA A 35 -6.91 -8.10 -1.01
N ALA A 36 -6.06 -7.76 -0.03
CA ALA A 36 -4.72 -8.31 0.11
C ALA A 36 -4.70 -9.74 0.68
N ILE A 37 -5.61 -10.07 1.60
CA ILE A 37 -5.65 -11.36 2.30
C ILE A 37 -5.73 -12.56 1.34
N PRO A 38 -6.66 -12.65 0.38
CA PRO A 38 -6.73 -13.79 -0.53
C PRO A 38 -5.48 -13.95 -1.38
N ALA A 39 -4.88 -12.83 -1.80
CA ALA A 39 -3.64 -12.85 -2.55
C ALA A 39 -2.46 -13.35 -1.69
N ALA A 40 -2.38 -12.92 -0.44
CA ALA A 40 -1.37 -13.39 0.51
C ALA A 40 -1.49 -14.90 0.76
N VAL A 41 -2.71 -15.39 1.01
CA VAL A 41 -2.98 -16.83 1.21
C VAL A 41 -2.55 -17.65 0.00
N ARG A 42 -2.83 -17.17 -1.23
CA ARG A 42 -2.40 -17.84 -2.45
C ARG A 42 -0.87 -17.94 -2.54
N HIS A 43 -0.15 -16.87 -2.26
CA HIS A 43 1.31 -16.88 -2.26
C HIS A 43 1.91 -17.73 -1.15
N LEU A 44 1.26 -17.79 0.02
CA LEU A 44 1.64 -18.67 1.11
C LEU A 44 1.56 -20.13 0.69
N ARG A 45 0.45 -20.54 0.06
CA ARG A 45 0.27 -21.91 -0.46
C ARG A 45 1.28 -22.29 -1.55
N GLN A 46 1.85 -21.31 -2.24
CA GLN A 46 2.88 -21.50 -3.26
C GLN A 46 4.31 -21.47 -2.70
N ASN A 47 4.49 -21.38 -1.36
CA ASN A 47 5.79 -21.20 -0.70
C ASN A 47 6.60 -20.00 -1.22
N LYS A 48 5.91 -18.93 -1.62
CA LYS A 48 6.51 -17.70 -2.15
C LYS A 48 6.54 -16.57 -1.11
N ILE A 49 6.85 -16.91 0.14
CA ILE A 49 6.98 -15.93 1.24
C ILE A 49 8.31 -16.18 1.93
N ASN A 50 9.11 -15.13 2.09
CA ASN A 50 10.29 -15.16 2.96
C ASN A 50 9.85 -14.92 4.40
N THR A 51 9.79 -15.98 5.18
CA THR A 51 9.25 -15.98 6.55
C THR A 51 9.99 -15.00 7.47
N ARG A 52 11.33 -14.92 7.38
CA ARG A 52 12.14 -14.03 8.22
C ARG A 52 11.79 -12.56 7.95
N ILE A 53 11.87 -12.14 6.68
CA ILE A 53 11.59 -10.76 6.27
C ILE A 53 10.13 -10.41 6.56
N PHE A 54 9.22 -11.37 6.33
CA PHE A 54 7.81 -11.20 6.68
C PHE A 54 7.62 -10.86 8.16
N PHE A 55 8.15 -11.67 9.08
CA PHE A 55 7.94 -11.42 10.51
C PHE A 55 8.54 -10.09 10.96
N VAL A 56 9.76 -9.76 10.53
CA VAL A 56 10.40 -8.50 10.91
C VAL A 56 9.58 -7.31 10.43
N MET A 57 9.27 -7.27 9.14
CA MET A 57 8.53 -6.14 8.56
C MET A 57 7.05 -6.12 8.96
N ALA A 58 6.43 -7.27 9.20
CA ALA A 58 5.04 -7.33 9.65
C ALA A 58 4.89 -6.81 11.08
N ILE A 59 5.76 -7.21 11.99
CA ILE A 59 5.70 -6.76 13.39
C ILE A 59 6.00 -5.26 13.47
N THR A 60 7.12 -4.81 12.92
CA THR A 60 7.51 -3.39 12.98
C THR A 60 6.51 -2.50 12.23
N GLY A 61 6.05 -2.98 11.08
CA GLY A 61 5.06 -2.26 10.29
C GLY A 61 3.66 -2.27 10.89
N ALA A 62 3.26 -3.34 11.59
CA ALA A 62 2.00 -3.38 12.33
C ALA A 62 2.00 -2.33 13.46
N VAL A 63 3.09 -2.26 14.23
CA VAL A 63 3.25 -1.20 15.24
C VAL A 63 3.19 0.18 14.61
N GLY A 64 3.92 0.39 13.51
CA GLY A 64 3.86 1.64 12.76
C GLY A 64 2.46 1.98 12.28
N ALA A 65 1.76 1.03 11.65
CA ALA A 65 0.41 1.23 11.11
C ALA A 65 -0.62 1.53 12.22
N PHE A 66 -0.50 0.87 13.35
CA PHE A 66 -1.33 1.16 14.52
C PHE A 66 -1.08 2.58 15.05
N CYS A 67 0.18 2.95 15.28
CA CYS A 67 0.53 4.29 15.74
C CYS A 67 0.11 5.37 14.74
N GLY A 68 0.32 5.13 13.45
CA GLY A 68 -0.08 6.06 12.39
C GLY A 68 -1.58 6.27 12.33
N SER A 69 -2.36 5.19 12.41
CA SER A 69 -3.83 5.26 12.38
C SER A 69 -4.42 5.96 13.60
N LEU A 70 -3.84 5.79 14.78
CA LEU A 70 -4.27 6.54 15.97
C LEU A 70 -4.02 8.04 15.87
N LEU A 71 -2.98 8.45 15.13
CA LEU A 71 -2.63 9.84 14.95
C LEU A 71 -3.42 10.54 13.84
N THR A 72 -4.16 9.81 13.00
CA THR A 72 -4.93 10.38 11.89
C THR A 72 -5.87 11.49 12.33
N THR A 73 -6.56 11.30 13.45
CA THR A 73 -7.51 12.28 14.01
C THR A 73 -6.86 13.60 14.41
N TYR A 74 -5.57 13.59 14.79
CA TYR A 74 -4.84 14.77 15.25
C TYR A 74 -4.12 15.52 14.13
N VAL A 75 -4.04 14.94 12.94
CA VAL A 75 -3.34 15.55 11.80
C VAL A 75 -4.31 16.39 10.98
N PRO A 76 -3.98 17.68 10.73
CA PRO A 76 -4.82 18.54 9.90
C PRO A 76 -5.09 17.92 8.52
N VAL A 77 -6.34 18.05 8.08
CA VAL A 77 -6.84 17.54 6.80
C VAL A 77 -5.95 17.93 5.61
N ALA A 78 -5.52 19.19 5.56
CA ALA A 78 -4.66 19.70 4.50
C ALA A 78 -3.29 18.96 4.46
N LEU A 79 -2.72 18.63 5.62
CA LEU A 79 -1.48 17.85 5.69
C LEU A 79 -1.68 16.42 5.21
N LEU A 80 -2.76 15.74 5.65
CA LEU A 80 -3.07 14.38 5.19
C LEU A 80 -3.24 14.32 3.67
N LEU A 81 -4.05 15.22 3.10
CA LEU A 81 -4.25 15.31 1.65
C LEU A 81 -2.94 15.59 0.90
N SER A 82 -2.09 16.46 1.45
CA SER A 82 -0.78 16.76 0.86
C SER A 82 0.12 15.53 0.86
N PHE A 83 0.20 14.80 1.97
CA PHE A 83 0.96 13.55 2.05
C PHE A 83 0.45 12.49 1.09
N ILE A 84 -0.87 12.29 1.01
CA ILE A 84 -1.48 11.37 0.04
C ILE A 84 -1.13 11.80 -1.38
N GLY A 85 -1.30 13.07 -1.71
CA GLY A 85 -0.99 13.62 -3.02
C GLY A 85 0.48 13.39 -3.42
N ILE A 86 1.42 13.63 -2.51
CA ILE A 86 2.86 13.42 -2.73
C ILE A 86 3.16 11.93 -2.96
N ILE A 87 2.65 11.04 -2.10
CA ILE A 87 2.87 9.61 -2.20
C ILE A 87 2.31 9.05 -3.51
N VAL A 88 1.07 9.40 -3.83
CA VAL A 88 0.40 8.95 -5.07
C VAL A 88 1.10 9.51 -6.31
N SER A 89 1.56 10.76 -6.28
CA SER A 89 2.36 11.34 -7.36
C SER A 89 3.68 10.60 -7.56
N TYR A 90 4.38 10.30 -6.48
CA TYR A 90 5.62 9.53 -6.54
C TYR A 90 5.40 8.13 -7.13
N GLU A 91 4.39 7.40 -6.65
CA GLU A 91 4.04 6.07 -7.19
C GLU A 91 3.69 6.12 -8.67
N SER A 92 2.92 7.12 -9.06
CA SER A 92 2.57 7.36 -10.47
C SER A 92 3.80 7.58 -11.35
N LEU A 93 4.71 8.45 -10.93
CA LEU A 93 5.94 8.73 -11.67
C LEU A 93 6.84 7.49 -11.79
N VAL A 94 6.95 6.69 -10.73
CA VAL A 94 7.70 5.42 -10.75
C VAL A 94 7.10 4.44 -11.74
N LEU A 95 5.76 4.34 -11.78
CA LEU A 95 5.05 3.44 -12.70
C LEU A 95 5.20 3.88 -14.16
N ILE A 96 5.04 5.18 -14.46
CA ILE A 96 5.13 5.72 -15.84
C ILE A 96 6.56 5.64 -16.37
N ARG A 97 7.53 6.02 -15.56
CA ARG A 97 8.95 6.01 -15.97
C ARG A 97 9.50 4.60 -16.19
N GLY A 98 8.79 3.57 -15.73
CA GLY A 98 9.18 2.17 -15.95
C GLY A 98 10.54 1.80 -15.33
N LYS A 99 11.11 2.69 -14.49
CA LYS A 99 12.43 2.53 -13.87
C LYS A 99 12.45 1.62 -12.64
N SER A 100 11.52 0.66 -12.54
CA SER A 100 11.85 -0.50 -11.74
C SER A 100 12.91 -1.29 -12.54
N LYS A 101 14.15 -0.89 -12.46
CA LYS A 101 15.28 -1.73 -12.86
C LYS A 101 15.18 -2.99 -11.99
N ILE A 102 14.52 -4.01 -12.52
CA ILE A 102 14.78 -5.38 -12.11
C ILE A 102 16.25 -5.57 -12.48
N ARG A 103 17.11 -5.42 -11.51
CA ARG A 103 18.54 -5.61 -11.68
C ARG A 103 18.73 -7.08 -12.05
N ASN A 104 19.28 -7.34 -13.22
CA ASN A 104 19.56 -8.69 -13.68
C ASN A 104 20.42 -9.43 -12.63
N GLU A 105 20.18 -10.72 -12.47
CA GLU A 105 20.85 -11.60 -11.49
C GLU A 105 22.39 -11.61 -11.60
N SER A 106 22.96 -11.01 -12.63
CA SER A 106 24.42 -10.97 -12.88
C SER A 106 25.23 -9.94 -12.09
N ASP A 107 24.59 -8.99 -11.41
CA ASP A 107 25.30 -7.92 -10.68
C ASP A 107 25.43 -8.20 -9.17
N THR A 108 25.38 -9.45 -8.76
CA THR A 108 25.59 -9.86 -7.36
C THR A 108 27.05 -10.13 -7.07
N LYS A 109 27.91 -9.10 -7.11
CA LYS A 109 29.21 -9.14 -6.44
C LYS A 109 29.27 -8.00 -5.43
N ASP A 110 29.54 -8.44 -4.19
CA ASP A 110 30.09 -7.73 -3.06
C ASP A 110 29.32 -6.55 -2.45
N GLU A 111 28.67 -6.85 -1.38
CA GLU A 111 28.88 -6.38 -0.01
C GLU A 111 27.97 -7.20 0.89
N SER A 112 28.56 -8.13 1.64
CA SER A 112 27.85 -8.87 2.68
C SER A 112 27.52 -7.89 3.82
N MET A 113 26.38 -7.18 3.71
CA MET A 113 25.89 -6.38 4.82
C MET A 113 25.72 -7.28 6.05
N SER A 114 26.22 -6.83 7.19
CA SER A 114 26.03 -7.53 8.46
C SER A 114 24.55 -7.84 8.68
N LYS A 115 24.25 -9.04 9.18
CA LYS A 115 22.87 -9.47 9.48
C LYS A 115 22.08 -8.45 10.32
N ASN A 116 22.77 -7.80 11.27
CA ASN A 116 22.19 -6.77 12.13
C ASN A 116 21.82 -5.50 11.35
N LYS A 117 22.64 -5.11 10.36
CA LYS A 117 22.37 -3.94 9.51
C LYS A 117 21.15 -4.18 8.61
N ILE A 118 21.04 -5.39 8.07
CA ILE A 118 19.86 -5.78 7.27
C ILE A 118 18.60 -5.76 8.14
N LEU A 119 18.64 -6.34 9.33
CA LEU A 119 17.52 -6.35 10.27
C LEU A 119 17.08 -4.94 10.65
N LEU A 120 18.03 -4.04 10.90
CA LEU A 120 17.73 -2.64 11.22
C LEU A 120 17.03 -1.94 10.05
N ILE A 121 17.52 -2.12 8.83
CA ILE A 121 16.92 -1.55 7.62
C ILE A 121 15.50 -2.09 7.41
N GLU A 122 15.32 -3.40 7.53
CA GLU A 122 14.00 -4.04 7.44
C GLU A 122 13.01 -3.46 8.45
N SER A 123 13.46 -3.26 9.69
CA SER A 123 12.65 -2.74 10.79
C SER A 123 12.27 -1.27 10.58
N ILE A 124 13.23 -0.43 10.21
CA ILE A 124 12.98 0.99 9.94
C ILE A 124 12.03 1.17 8.77
N ILE A 125 12.25 0.43 7.67
CA ILE A 125 11.39 0.49 6.49
C ILE A 125 9.99 -0.03 6.83
N GLY A 126 9.92 -1.16 7.56
CA GLY A 126 8.65 -1.72 8.00
C GLY A 126 7.85 -0.71 8.81
N PHE A 127 8.46 -0.13 9.85
CA PHE A 127 7.83 0.86 10.72
C PHE A 127 7.42 2.13 9.95
N ALA A 128 8.32 2.73 9.18
CA ALA A 128 8.06 3.98 8.46
C ALA A 128 6.93 3.82 7.43
N ILE A 129 6.95 2.74 6.63
CA ILE A 129 5.90 2.47 5.65
C ILE A 129 4.59 2.11 6.35
N GLY A 130 4.64 1.37 7.45
CA GLY A 130 3.48 1.07 8.27
C GLY A 130 2.86 2.34 8.83
N PHE A 131 3.66 3.19 9.46
CA PHE A 131 3.23 4.45 10.06
C PHE A 131 2.57 5.38 9.04
N LEU A 132 3.24 5.63 7.92
CA LEU A 132 2.66 6.43 6.84
C LEU A 132 1.40 5.78 6.25
N GLY A 133 1.41 4.46 6.11
CA GLY A 133 0.27 3.70 5.62
C GLY A 133 -0.95 3.79 6.54
N GLY A 134 -0.73 3.63 7.84
CA GLY A 134 -1.77 3.80 8.86
C GLY A 134 -2.31 5.22 8.89
N LEU A 135 -1.41 6.23 8.91
CA LEU A 135 -1.78 7.63 8.94
C LEU A 135 -2.65 8.06 7.75
N VAL A 136 -2.32 7.57 6.56
CA VAL A 136 -2.95 7.96 5.29
C VAL A 136 -4.10 7.02 4.89
N GLY A 137 -4.24 5.89 5.57
CA GLY A 137 -5.22 4.86 5.21
C GLY A 137 -4.87 4.10 3.92
N LEU A 138 -3.59 3.99 3.59
CA LEU A 138 -3.10 3.30 2.40
C LEU A 138 -2.15 2.15 2.77
N VAL A 139 -2.34 0.99 2.14
CA VAL A 139 -1.37 -0.09 2.24
C VAL A 139 -0.27 0.15 1.20
N LEU A 140 0.82 0.83 1.61
CA LEU A 140 1.92 1.29 0.76
C LEU A 140 2.82 0.13 0.26
N GLY A 141 2.21 -0.92 -0.26
CA GLY A 141 2.93 -2.08 -0.79
C GLY A 141 3.75 -1.79 -2.05
N SER A 142 3.35 -0.79 -2.83
CA SER A 142 4.01 -0.35 -4.05
C SER A 142 5.38 0.29 -3.77
N ILE A 143 5.55 1.00 -2.66
CA ILE A 143 6.84 1.56 -2.23
C ILE A 143 7.72 0.46 -1.64
N ARG A 144 7.14 -0.45 -0.83
CA ARG A 144 7.87 -1.52 -0.16
C ARG A 144 8.41 -2.56 -1.13
N LEU A 145 7.65 -2.91 -2.17
CA LEU A 145 8.04 -3.95 -3.13
C LEU A 145 9.37 -3.64 -3.87
N PRO A 146 9.58 -2.46 -4.44
CA PRO A 146 10.89 -2.09 -5.01
C PRO A 146 12.03 -2.20 -4.01
N THR A 147 11.80 -1.80 -2.76
CA THR A 147 12.81 -1.88 -1.71
C THR A 147 13.18 -3.33 -1.37
N MET A 148 12.19 -4.23 -1.30
CA MET A 148 12.45 -5.66 -1.11
C MET A 148 13.28 -6.26 -2.25
N ILE A 149 13.06 -5.84 -3.48
CA ILE A 149 13.80 -6.35 -4.65
C ILE A 149 15.19 -5.71 -4.73
N SER A 150 15.30 -4.38 -4.60
CA SER A 150 16.56 -3.66 -4.86
C SER A 150 17.50 -3.66 -3.66
N VAL A 151 16.99 -3.48 -2.43
CA VAL A 151 17.80 -3.37 -1.21
C VAL A 151 18.00 -4.74 -0.58
N LEU A 152 16.90 -5.51 -0.40
CA LEU A 152 16.95 -6.82 0.23
C LEU A 152 17.28 -7.95 -0.77
N LYS A 153 17.50 -7.61 -2.05
CA LYS A 153 17.88 -8.53 -3.13
C LYS A 153 17.00 -9.78 -3.22
N MET A 154 15.71 -9.62 -2.96
CA MET A 154 14.75 -10.73 -3.03
C MET A 154 14.36 -11.05 -4.47
N LYS A 155 14.11 -12.34 -4.75
CA LYS A 155 13.49 -12.75 -6.03
C LYS A 155 12.12 -12.09 -6.16
N PRO A 156 11.77 -11.50 -7.32
CA PRO A 156 10.51 -10.74 -7.49
C PRO A 156 9.26 -11.51 -7.06
N SER A 157 9.15 -12.79 -7.37
CA SER A 157 7.99 -13.63 -7.00
C SER A 157 7.86 -13.80 -5.48
N VAL A 158 8.98 -13.94 -4.75
CA VAL A 158 9.01 -14.05 -3.28
C VAL A 158 8.76 -12.68 -2.65
N ALA A 159 9.31 -11.61 -3.24
CA ALA A 159 9.08 -10.24 -2.79
C ALA A 159 7.58 -9.88 -2.87
N ILE A 160 6.89 -10.22 -3.97
CA ILE A 160 5.45 -9.99 -4.13
C ILE A 160 4.65 -10.73 -3.04
N GLY A 161 4.92 -12.01 -2.84
CA GLY A 161 4.22 -12.80 -1.82
C GLY A 161 4.46 -12.28 -0.41
N THR A 162 5.71 -11.98 -0.07
CA THR A 162 6.09 -11.40 1.24
C THR A 162 5.46 -10.03 1.44
N ASN A 163 5.45 -9.20 0.39
CA ASN A 163 4.83 -7.88 0.42
C ASN A 163 3.32 -7.94 0.69
N LEU A 164 2.60 -8.84 0.03
CA LEU A 164 1.15 -9.01 0.22
C LEU A 164 0.82 -9.54 1.62
N ALA A 165 1.59 -10.51 2.11
CA ALA A 165 1.42 -11.03 3.47
C ALA A 165 1.67 -9.94 4.53
N THR A 166 2.76 -9.18 4.38
CA THR A 166 3.08 -8.05 5.26
C THR A 166 1.99 -6.98 5.20
N SER A 167 1.47 -6.68 4.00
CA SER A 167 0.37 -5.73 3.79
C SER A 167 -0.90 -6.14 4.53
N SER A 168 -1.22 -7.43 4.55
CA SER A 168 -2.40 -7.93 5.26
C SER A 168 -2.28 -7.70 6.77
N VAL A 169 -1.12 -7.97 7.37
CA VAL A 169 -0.89 -7.77 8.81
C VAL A 169 -0.90 -6.28 9.17
N MET A 170 -0.16 -5.46 8.42
CA MET A 170 -0.15 -4.00 8.63
C MET A 170 -1.54 -3.39 8.47
N GLY A 171 -2.29 -3.85 7.46
CA GLY A 171 -3.62 -3.35 7.17
C GLY A 171 -4.62 -3.71 8.29
N ILE A 172 -4.56 -4.92 8.85
CA ILE A 172 -5.37 -5.30 10.02
C ILE A 172 -5.03 -4.40 11.21
N SER A 173 -3.74 -4.21 11.48
CA SER A 173 -3.28 -3.38 12.59
C SER A 173 -3.70 -1.92 12.45
N GLY A 174 -3.56 -1.33 11.25
CA GLY A 174 -4.03 0.03 10.97
C GLY A 174 -5.55 0.16 11.04
N LEU A 175 -6.29 -0.85 10.57
CA LEU A 175 -7.75 -0.88 10.68
C LEU A 175 -8.19 -0.87 12.15
N ILE A 176 -7.52 -1.62 13.02
CA ILE A 176 -7.82 -1.61 14.46
C ILE A 176 -7.65 -0.20 15.04
N GLY A 177 -6.59 0.52 14.69
CA GLY A 177 -6.39 1.89 15.16
C GLY A 177 -7.46 2.86 14.67
N HIS A 178 -7.87 2.78 13.40
CA HIS A 178 -8.99 3.57 12.88
C HIS A 178 -10.34 3.19 13.51
N LEU A 179 -10.55 1.91 13.87
CA LEU A 179 -11.74 1.48 14.60
C LEU A 179 -11.82 2.10 16.00
N ILE A 180 -10.69 2.21 16.70
CA ILE A 180 -10.62 2.89 18.01
C ILE A 180 -11.03 4.36 17.90
N ASN A 181 -10.65 5.02 16.81
CA ASN A 181 -11.02 6.41 16.53
C ASN A 181 -12.44 6.58 15.96
N ASN A 182 -13.22 5.51 15.78
CA ASN A 182 -14.50 5.51 15.06
C ASN A 182 -14.40 6.03 13.61
N GLU A 183 -13.29 5.79 12.96
CA GLU A 183 -12.97 6.23 11.60
C GLU A 183 -13.22 5.12 10.56
N VAL A 184 -14.30 4.38 10.67
CA VAL A 184 -14.63 3.31 9.71
C VAL A 184 -16.12 3.32 9.39
N ASP A 185 -16.45 3.44 8.10
CA ASP A 185 -17.80 3.18 7.60
C ASP A 185 -17.94 1.69 7.26
N PHE A 186 -18.67 0.96 8.12
CA PHE A 186 -18.84 -0.48 7.99
C PHE A 186 -19.64 -0.87 6.75
N LEU A 187 -20.62 -0.05 6.33
CA LEU A 187 -21.43 -0.35 5.15
C LEU A 187 -20.54 -0.29 3.89
N ILE A 188 -19.78 0.79 3.77
CA ILE A 188 -18.84 0.97 2.67
C ILE A 188 -17.75 -0.10 2.73
N LEU A 189 -17.19 -0.38 3.91
CA LEU A 189 -16.15 -1.40 4.10
C LEU A 189 -16.62 -2.77 3.60
N ILE A 190 -17.80 -3.22 4.00
CA ILE A 190 -18.32 -4.54 3.62
C ILE A 190 -18.60 -4.59 2.12
N VAL A 191 -19.44 -3.68 1.60
CA VAL A 191 -19.85 -3.71 0.19
C VAL A 191 -18.65 -3.65 -0.74
N MET A 192 -17.74 -2.73 -0.48
CA MET A 192 -16.62 -2.54 -1.38
C MET A 192 -15.41 -3.41 -1.04
N GLY A 193 -15.29 -3.87 0.20
CA GLY A 193 -14.32 -4.89 0.54
C GLY A 193 -14.59 -6.18 -0.22
N PHE A 194 -15.83 -6.66 -0.25
CA PHE A 194 -16.21 -7.81 -1.08
C PHE A 194 -16.01 -7.55 -2.58
N ALA A 195 -16.44 -6.39 -3.07
CA ALA A 195 -16.20 -6.02 -4.47
C ALA A 195 -14.69 -5.96 -4.81
N ALA A 196 -13.85 -5.46 -3.89
CA ALA A 196 -12.41 -5.41 -4.06
C ALA A 196 -11.77 -6.80 -4.04
N MET A 197 -12.26 -7.73 -3.19
CA MET A 197 -11.82 -9.13 -3.19
C MET A 197 -12.13 -9.82 -4.53
N ILE A 198 -13.35 -9.70 -5.02
CA ILE A 198 -13.79 -10.28 -6.30
C ILE A 198 -13.05 -9.61 -7.47
N GLY A 199 -13.02 -8.28 -7.50
CA GLY A 199 -12.33 -7.52 -8.53
C GLY A 199 -10.82 -7.78 -8.57
N GLY A 200 -10.19 -7.96 -7.40
CA GLY A 200 -8.79 -8.34 -7.28
C GLY A 200 -8.50 -9.73 -7.85
N TYR A 201 -9.35 -10.69 -7.56
CA TYR A 201 -9.25 -12.06 -8.09
C TYR A 201 -9.44 -12.10 -9.61
N ILE A 202 -10.49 -11.46 -10.12
CA ILE A 202 -10.78 -11.36 -11.55
C ILE A 202 -9.69 -10.55 -12.27
N GLY A 203 -9.32 -9.38 -11.74
CA GLY A 203 -8.29 -8.52 -12.31
C GLY A 203 -6.92 -9.20 -12.42
N ALA A 204 -6.54 -10.01 -11.43
CA ALA A 204 -5.33 -10.81 -11.50
C ALA A 204 -5.35 -11.80 -12.67
N SER A 205 -6.51 -12.36 -12.99
CA SER A 205 -6.68 -13.30 -14.13
C SER A 205 -6.59 -12.60 -15.50
N PHE A 206 -7.01 -11.34 -15.58
CA PHE A 206 -6.90 -10.53 -16.80
C PHE A 206 -5.54 -9.87 -17.01
N THR A 207 -4.74 -9.73 -15.96
CA THR A 207 -3.44 -9.05 -16.00
C THR A 207 -2.49 -9.68 -17.02
N HIS A 208 -2.60 -11.00 -17.26
CA HIS A 208 -1.81 -11.72 -18.27
C HIS A 208 -2.10 -11.33 -19.72
N ARG A 209 -3.23 -10.67 -20.00
CA ARG A 209 -3.62 -10.24 -21.36
C ARG A 209 -3.07 -8.88 -21.76
N PHE A 210 -2.60 -8.08 -20.79
CA PHE A 210 -2.02 -6.76 -21.04
C PHE A 210 -0.50 -6.82 -20.96
N SER A 211 0.19 -6.10 -21.85
CA SER A 211 1.64 -5.95 -21.71
C SER A 211 1.91 -5.16 -20.42
N GLU A 212 2.94 -5.55 -19.67
CA GLU A 212 3.33 -4.91 -18.41
C GLU A 212 3.49 -3.39 -18.54
N ARG A 213 4.01 -2.95 -19.68
CA ARG A 213 4.22 -1.53 -19.98
C ARG A 213 2.91 -0.76 -20.10
N ASN A 214 1.93 -1.30 -20.81
CA ASN A 214 0.64 -0.64 -21.00
C ASN A 214 -0.14 -0.60 -19.68
N LEU A 215 -0.11 -1.68 -18.91
CA LEU A 215 -0.76 -1.74 -17.60
C LEU A 215 -0.17 -0.69 -16.64
N LYS A 216 1.17 -0.59 -16.56
CA LYS A 216 1.87 0.40 -15.74
C LYS A 216 1.53 1.84 -16.17
N ARG A 217 1.42 2.10 -17.48
CA ARG A 217 1.06 3.43 -17.99
C ARG A 217 -0.37 3.82 -17.64
N ILE A 218 -1.34 2.94 -17.88
CA ILE A 218 -2.76 3.20 -17.57
C ILE A 218 -2.92 3.51 -16.08
N ILE A 219 -2.33 2.70 -15.21
CA ILE A 219 -2.38 2.89 -13.76
C ILE A 219 -1.71 4.21 -13.38
N GLY A 220 -0.53 4.49 -13.93
CA GLY A 220 0.18 5.74 -13.67
C GLY A 220 -0.63 6.97 -14.06
N ILE A 221 -1.31 6.97 -15.22
CA ILE A 221 -2.17 8.08 -15.65
C ILE A 221 -3.34 8.29 -14.68
N VAL A 222 -4.01 7.21 -14.28
CA VAL A 222 -5.10 7.29 -13.31
C VAL A 222 -4.62 7.85 -11.98
N LEU A 223 -3.46 7.43 -11.50
CA LEU A 223 -2.87 7.95 -10.26
C LEU A 223 -2.51 9.44 -10.36
N ILE A 224 -2.05 9.92 -11.52
CA ILE A 224 -1.82 11.37 -11.72
C ILE A 224 -3.12 12.15 -11.58
N ILE A 225 -4.19 11.70 -12.25
CA ILE A 225 -5.48 12.38 -12.16
C ILE A 225 -5.95 12.48 -10.71
N VAL A 226 -5.81 11.40 -9.95
CA VAL A 226 -6.16 11.39 -8.53
C VAL A 226 -5.27 12.32 -7.71
N ALA A 227 -3.95 12.31 -7.92
CA ALA A 227 -3.05 13.23 -7.24
C ALA A 227 -3.41 14.69 -7.52
N MET A 228 -3.75 15.02 -8.77
CA MET A 228 -4.19 16.38 -9.13
C MET A 228 -5.47 16.78 -8.40
N THR A 229 -6.46 15.88 -8.29
CA THR A 229 -7.70 16.17 -7.53
C THR A 229 -7.42 16.41 -6.05
N MET A 230 -6.44 15.71 -5.46
CA MET A 230 -6.04 15.92 -4.07
C MET A 230 -5.40 17.30 -3.87
N PHE A 231 -4.49 17.72 -4.75
CA PHE A 231 -3.86 19.05 -4.66
C PHE A 231 -4.87 20.19 -4.90
N ILE A 232 -5.82 20.02 -5.84
CA ILE A 232 -6.88 21.01 -6.05
C ILE A 232 -7.71 21.16 -4.76
N ARG A 233 -8.05 20.07 -4.08
CA ARG A 233 -8.77 20.14 -2.81
C ARG A 233 -7.96 20.80 -1.69
N VAL A 234 -6.68 20.54 -1.59
CA VAL A 234 -5.81 21.25 -0.63
C VAL A 234 -5.91 22.76 -0.90
N ALA A 235 -5.80 23.18 -2.16
CA ALA A 235 -5.89 24.59 -2.54
C ALA A 235 -7.27 25.23 -2.27
N THR A 236 -8.34 24.44 -2.17
CA THR A 236 -9.70 24.94 -1.85
C THR A 236 -10.01 24.95 -0.35
N ILE A 237 -9.20 24.29 0.48
CA ILE A 237 -9.36 24.22 1.94
C ILE A 237 -8.51 25.30 2.66
N ILE A 238 -7.41 25.74 2.02
CA ILE A 238 -6.56 26.82 2.49
C ILE A 238 -7.12 28.16 2.02
#